data_f1d87cb90f962ce9ae0a474cdd7f2648
#
_entry.id   f1d87cb90f962ce9ae0a474cdd7f2648
#
_cell.length_a   1.000
_cell.length_b   1.000
_cell.length_c   1.000
_cell.angle_alpha   90.00
_cell.angle_beta   90.00
_cell.angle_gamma   90.00
#
_symmetry.space_group_name_H-M   'P 1'
#
loop_
_entity.id
_entity.type
_entity.pdbx_description
1 polymer ?
#
loop_
_entity_poly.entity_id
_entity_poly.type
_entity_poly.pdbx_seq_one_letter_code
_entity_poly.pdbx_strand_id
1 'polypeptide(L)' 'MKPEEIRKLEGYLKRTLNPVIEIKARPQKDDSAEVYLGEEFIGVIYRDDEDGELSYNFSMAILEIDL' A
#
# COMPACT_ATOMS: atom_id res chain seq x y z
N MET A 1 -2.66 -2.52 9.96
CA MET A 1 -3.23 -1.18 9.78
C MET A 1 -4.73 -1.18 10.04
N LYS A 2 -5.22 -0.07 10.57
CA LYS A 2 -6.65 0.06 10.84
C LYS A 2 -7.43 0.26 9.54
N PRO A 3 -8.70 -0.18 9.49
CA PRO A 3 -9.51 0.01 8.28
C PRO A 3 -9.59 1.46 7.80
N GLU A 4 -9.64 2.40 8.73
CA GLU A 4 -9.67 3.82 8.42
C GLU A 4 -8.40 4.28 7.71
N GLU A 5 -7.28 3.81 8.21
CA GLU A 5 -5.97 4.11 7.68
C GLU A 5 -5.84 3.58 6.26
N ILE A 6 -6.25 2.33 6.06
CA ILE A 6 -6.25 1.68 4.74
C ILE A 6 -7.11 2.44 3.76
N ARG A 7 -8.28 2.88 4.19
CA ARG A 7 -9.21 3.61 3.33
C ARG A 7 -8.63 4.96 2.87
N LYS A 8 -7.95 5.65 3.78
CA LYS A 8 -7.32 6.93 3.44
C LYS A 8 -6.19 6.74 2.45
N LEU A 9 -5.36 5.73 2.67
CA LEU A 9 -4.26 5.41 1.77
C LEU A 9 -4.77 5.00 0.40
N GLU A 10 -5.80 4.17 0.37
CA GLU A 10 -6.39 3.73 -0.89
C GLU A 10 -6.93 4.91 -1.68
N GLY A 11 -7.63 5.81 -1.00
CA GLY A 11 -8.14 7.01 -1.65
C GLY A 11 -7.03 7.87 -2.24
N TYR A 12 -5.95 8.03 -1.49
CA TYR A 12 -4.80 8.80 -1.93
C TYR A 12 -4.15 8.18 -3.17
N LEU A 13 -3.88 6.87 -3.11
CA LEU A 13 -3.22 6.18 -4.21
C LEU A 13 -4.10 6.10 -5.45
N LYS A 14 -5.41 6.00 -5.29
CA LYS A 14 -6.33 5.99 -6.42
C LYS A 14 -6.29 7.28 -7.21
N ARG A 15 -6.23 8.42 -6.52
CA ARG A 15 -6.21 9.71 -7.22
C ARG A 15 -4.80 10.12 -7.64
N THR A 16 -3.77 9.58 -7.00
CA THR A 16 -2.38 9.97 -7.29
C THR A 16 -1.75 9.09 -8.37
N LEU A 17 -2.03 7.79 -8.34
CA LEU A 17 -1.41 6.83 -9.24
C LEU A 17 -2.39 6.22 -10.22
N ASN A 18 -3.41 5.51 -9.73
CA ASN A 18 -4.31 4.77 -10.60
C ASN A 18 -5.64 4.47 -9.89
N PRO A 19 -6.79 4.75 -10.51
CA PRO A 19 -8.09 4.56 -9.87
C PRO A 19 -8.48 3.10 -9.60
N VAL A 20 -7.77 2.12 -10.17
CA VAL A 20 -8.07 0.72 -9.89
C VAL A 20 -7.22 0.13 -8.77
N ILE A 21 -6.41 0.95 -8.11
CA ILE A 21 -5.61 0.48 -6.98
C ILE A 21 -6.51 0.10 -5.81
N GLU A 22 -6.18 -1.04 -5.18
CA GLU A 22 -6.84 -1.50 -3.97
C GLU A 22 -5.79 -1.83 -2.93
N ILE A 23 -6.10 -1.57 -1.66
CA ILE A 23 -5.20 -1.88 -0.56
C ILE A 23 -5.89 -2.90 0.34
N LYS A 24 -5.19 -4.00 0.64
CA LYS A 24 -5.73 -5.07 1.48
C LYS A 24 -4.90 -5.25 2.73
N ALA A 25 -5.57 -5.39 3.87
CA ALA A 25 -4.89 -5.60 5.14
C ALA A 25 -4.19 -6.96 5.15
N ARG A 26 -3.07 -7.02 5.87
CA ARG A 26 -2.34 -8.27 6.09
C ARG A 26 -2.73 -8.80 7.45
N PRO A 27 -3.31 -10.02 7.53
CA PRO A 27 -3.87 -10.51 8.80
C PRO A 27 -2.90 -10.56 9.97
N GLN A 28 -1.62 -10.80 9.71
CA GLN A 28 -0.64 -10.94 10.76
C GLN A 28 0.35 -9.78 10.83
N LYS A 29 0.08 -8.70 10.11
CA LYS A 29 0.94 -7.52 10.08
C LYS A 29 0.08 -6.27 10.24
N ASP A 30 0.29 -5.54 11.33
CA ASP A 30 -0.48 -4.33 11.59
C ASP A 30 0.22 -3.05 11.13
N ASP A 31 1.45 -3.17 10.66
CA ASP A 31 2.24 -2.03 10.20
C ASP A 31 2.41 -1.99 8.67
N SER A 32 1.73 -2.87 7.96
CA SER A 32 1.84 -2.92 6.50
C SER A 32 0.56 -3.44 5.88
N ALA A 33 0.42 -3.22 4.58
CA ALA A 33 -0.73 -3.67 3.82
C ALA A 33 -0.30 -3.98 2.39
N GLU A 34 -1.07 -4.84 1.72
CA GLU A 34 -0.77 -5.22 0.34
C GLU A 34 -1.46 -4.28 -0.63
N VAL A 35 -0.76 -3.93 -1.70
CA VAL A 35 -1.28 -3.05 -2.74
C VAL A 35 -1.51 -3.85 -4.01
N TYR A 36 -2.72 -3.71 -4.56
CA TYR A 36 -3.14 -4.41 -5.78
C TYR A 36 -3.52 -3.41 -6.86
N LEU A 37 -3.22 -3.75 -8.09
CA LEU A 37 -3.70 -3.02 -9.26
C LEU A 37 -4.71 -3.94 -9.94
N GLY A 38 -5.98 -3.69 -9.70
CA GLY A 38 -7.00 -4.64 -10.07
C GLY A 38 -6.83 -5.92 -9.25
N GLU A 39 -6.62 -7.04 -9.91
CA GLU A 39 -6.40 -8.31 -9.23
C GLU A 39 -4.93 -8.68 -9.09
N GLU A 40 -4.04 -7.84 -9.60
CA GLU A 40 -2.61 -8.12 -9.57
C GLU A 40 -1.95 -7.50 -8.34
N PHE A 41 -1.25 -8.33 -7.58
CA PHE A 41 -0.45 -7.85 -6.46
C PHE A 41 0.77 -7.10 -6.99
N ILE A 42 0.94 -5.85 -6.58
CA ILE A 42 2.05 -5.05 -7.10
C ILE A 42 3.05 -4.59 -6.04
N GLY A 43 2.69 -4.63 -4.77
CA GLY A 43 3.64 -4.20 -3.76
C GLY A 43 3.06 -4.15 -2.36
N VAL A 44 3.84 -3.58 -1.46
CA VAL A 44 3.48 -3.49 -0.04
C VAL A 44 3.68 -2.06 0.42
N ILE A 45 2.75 -1.56 1.22
CA ILE A 45 2.89 -0.25 1.81
C ILE A 45 3.16 -0.43 3.31
N TYR A 46 4.13 0.31 3.82
CA TYR A 46 4.58 0.22 5.21
C TYR A 46 4.31 1.52 5.94
N ARG A 47 3.86 1.38 7.18
CA ARG A 47 3.69 2.51 8.06
C ARG A 47 5.01 2.79 8.77
N ASP A 48 5.41 4.05 8.80
CA ASP A 48 6.65 4.48 9.44
C ASP A 48 6.35 5.65 10.36
N ASP A 49 6.55 5.47 11.65
CA ASP A 49 6.35 6.52 12.64
C ASP A 49 7.56 6.68 13.56
N GLU A 50 8.73 6.17 13.15
CA GLU A 50 9.94 6.19 13.96
C GLU A 50 10.43 7.60 14.34
N ASP A 51 10.26 8.55 13.45
CA ASP A 51 10.75 9.91 13.65
C ASP A 51 9.74 10.84 14.31
N GLY A 52 8.65 10.28 14.85
CA GLY A 52 7.61 11.09 15.44
C GLY A 52 6.64 11.69 14.42
N GLU A 53 6.92 11.52 13.13
CA GLU A 53 6.05 11.91 12.04
C GLU A 53 5.55 10.66 11.35
N LEU A 54 4.23 10.52 11.26
CA LEU A 54 3.65 9.36 10.61
C LEU A 54 3.75 9.50 9.10
N SER A 55 4.38 8.52 8.46
CA SER A 55 4.46 8.47 6.99
C SER A 55 4.24 7.03 6.53
N TYR A 56 4.09 6.87 5.22
CA TYR A 56 3.89 5.57 4.63
C TYR A 56 4.81 5.42 3.43
N ASN A 57 5.40 4.24 3.29
CA ASN A 57 6.32 3.96 2.21
C ASN A 57 5.78 2.82 1.36
N PHE A 58 5.61 3.07 0.07
CA PHE A 58 5.15 2.06 -0.87
C PHE A 58 6.36 1.44 -1.55
N SER A 59 6.47 0.12 -1.47
CA SER A 59 7.57 -0.62 -2.07
C SER A 59 7.02 -1.56 -3.12
N MET A 60 7.55 -1.47 -4.33
CA MET A 60 7.11 -2.27 -5.46
C MET A 60 8.31 -2.96 -6.10
N ALA A 61 8.25 -4.28 -6.21
CA ALA A 61 9.29 -5.04 -6.87
C ALA A 61 8.99 -5.11 -8.37
N ILE A 62 9.98 -4.74 -9.17
CA ILE A 62 9.84 -4.83 -10.63
C ILE A 62 10.74 -5.96 -11.10
N LEU A 63 10.13 -7.03 -11.60
CA LEU A 63 10.87 -8.19 -12.05
C LEU A 63 11.36 -7.98 -13.47
N GLU A 64 12.57 -8.44 -13.74
CA GLU A 64 13.13 -8.28 -15.06
C GLU A 64 12.28 -8.93 -16.15
N ILE A 65 11.63 -10.06 -15.81
CA ILE A 65 10.75 -10.75 -16.73
C ILE A 65 9.56 -9.91 -17.19
N ASP A 66 9.19 -8.91 -16.38
CA ASP A 66 8.07 -8.02 -16.71
C ASP A 66 8.49 -6.82 -17.54
N LEU A 67 9.78 -6.66 -17.76
CA LEU A 67 10.32 -5.58 -18.58
C LEU A 67 10.48 -6.01 -20.02
#